data_234f583762aee058aee5dcdbe08800c5
#
_entry.id   234f583762aee058aee5dcdbe08800c5
#
_cell.length_a   1.000
_cell.length_b   1.000
_cell.length_c   1.000
_cell.angle_alpha   90.00
_cell.angle_beta   90.00
_cell.angle_gamma   90.00
#
_symmetry.space_group_name_H-M   'P 1'
#
loop_
_entity.id
_entity.type
_entity.pdbx_description
1 polymer ?
#
loop_
_entity_poly.entity_id
_entity_poly.type
_entity_poly.pdbx_seq_one_letter_code
_entity_poly.pdbx_strand_id
1 'polypeptide(L)'
;GRRHVVWNLDRKVNILSGVNGVGKSTILNKVTKSLANSSDLHSNMLKGVHLTVVPEDATRIRFDMIRSFDRPLLNAEMVSKMNASLATELDWQLFQLQRKYLDYQVNIGNRIISVLQSGDPNAQQKAKDISEPKRRFQDIMDSLFTDTGKKIVRSENEIYFEQMGEKLLPYQLSSGEKQILAILLTVLIEDNKPYVLFMDEPEMSMHVEWQKQLIDLILQLNPNVQIILTTHSPAVITN
;
A
#
# COMPACT_ATOMS: atom_id res chain seq x y z
N GLY A 1 9.57 -3.40 33.70
CA GLY A 1 8.38 -2.61 34.02
C GLY A 1 7.50 -2.48 32.78
N ARG A 2 6.19 -2.62 32.90
CA ARG A 2 5.25 -2.37 31.80
C ARG A 2 5.23 -0.87 31.53
N ARG A 3 5.66 -0.45 30.33
CA ARG A 3 5.53 0.95 29.90
C ARG A 3 4.11 1.15 29.37
N HIS A 4 3.48 2.23 29.79
CA HIS A 4 2.20 2.69 29.24
C HIS A 4 2.51 3.75 28.17
N VAL A 5 1.97 3.59 26.96
CA VAL A 5 2.14 4.51 25.85
C VAL A 5 0.76 5.01 25.45
N VAL A 6 0.59 6.33 25.46
CA VAL A 6 -0.58 7.01 24.90
C VAL A 6 -0.13 7.73 23.65
N TRP A 7 -0.81 7.48 22.53
CA TRP A 7 -0.49 8.11 21.25
C TRP A 7 -1.74 8.72 20.63
N ASN A 8 -1.81 10.04 20.61
CA ASN A 8 -2.83 10.77 19.93
C ASN A 8 -2.45 10.88 18.45
N LEU A 9 -3.25 10.26 17.58
CA LEU A 9 -2.93 10.18 16.17
C LEU A 9 -3.46 11.40 15.41
N ASP A 10 -2.64 11.94 14.51
CA ASP A 10 -3.07 12.86 13.47
C ASP A 10 -3.93 12.14 12.41
N ARG A 11 -4.81 12.88 11.75
CA ARG A 11 -5.72 12.33 10.74
C ARG A 11 -5.02 11.95 9.43
N LYS A 12 -3.83 12.45 9.17
CA LYS A 12 -3.10 12.25 7.91
C LYS A 12 -1.85 11.40 8.10
N VAL A 13 -0.86 11.87 8.85
CA VAL A 13 0.45 11.25 8.91
C VAL A 13 0.92 11.11 10.35
N ASN A 14 1.28 9.90 10.73
CA ASN A 14 1.79 9.54 12.05
C ASN A 14 3.08 8.75 11.90
N ILE A 15 4.17 9.27 12.42
CA ILE A 15 5.49 8.67 12.32
C ILE A 15 5.99 8.30 13.70
N LEU A 16 6.29 7.03 13.91
CA LEU A 16 6.94 6.51 15.11
C LEU A 16 8.41 6.25 14.80
N SER A 17 9.25 7.19 15.16
CA SER A 17 10.70 7.14 14.96
C SER A 17 11.44 6.75 16.24
N GLY A 18 12.63 6.20 16.11
CA GLY A 18 13.51 5.85 17.24
C GLY A 18 14.50 4.75 16.92
N VAL A 19 15.43 4.49 17.85
CA VAL A 19 16.47 3.47 17.69
C VAL A 19 15.90 2.05 17.58
N ASN A 20 16.71 1.14 17.02
CA ASN A 20 16.34 -0.27 16.91
C ASN A 20 16.07 -0.90 18.29
N GLY A 21 15.11 -1.81 18.34
CA GLY A 21 14.79 -2.54 19.59
C GLY A 21 13.91 -1.78 20.58
N VAL A 22 13.57 -0.51 20.35
CA VAL A 22 12.72 0.27 21.27
C VAL A 22 11.26 -0.18 21.30
N GLY A 23 10.85 -1.03 20.35
CA GLY A 23 9.51 -1.63 20.32
C GLY A 23 8.55 -1.01 19.29
N LYS A 24 9.01 -0.23 18.31
CA LYS A 24 8.19 0.40 17.26
C LYS A 24 7.32 -0.62 16.52
N SER A 25 7.94 -1.62 15.92
CA SER A 25 7.24 -2.71 15.21
C SER A 25 6.33 -3.51 16.13
N THR A 26 6.69 -3.64 17.40
CA THR A 26 5.85 -4.32 18.41
C THR A 26 4.55 -3.56 18.64
N ILE A 27 4.61 -2.24 18.75
CA ILE A 27 3.42 -1.37 18.90
C ILE A 27 2.53 -1.52 17.68
N LEU A 28 3.10 -1.33 16.48
CA LEU A 28 2.36 -1.41 15.22
C LEU A 28 1.68 -2.78 15.04
N ASN A 29 2.41 -3.87 15.28
CA ASN A 29 1.87 -5.23 15.20
C ASN A 29 0.78 -5.52 16.25
N LYS A 30 0.86 -4.94 17.45
CA LYS A 30 -0.22 -5.08 18.43
C LYS A 30 -1.48 -4.35 18.01
N VAL A 31 -1.35 -3.13 17.48
CA VAL A 31 -2.48 -2.34 16.98
C VAL A 31 -3.16 -3.06 15.81
N THR A 32 -2.41 -3.49 14.80
CA THR A 32 -2.96 -4.17 13.62
C THR A 32 -3.60 -5.52 13.96
N LYS A 33 -3.01 -6.30 14.88
CA LYS A 33 -3.62 -7.53 15.41
C LYS A 33 -4.91 -7.25 16.19
N SER A 34 -4.95 -6.14 16.93
CA SER A 34 -6.17 -5.70 17.60
C SER A 34 -7.28 -5.42 16.59
N LEU A 35 -6.99 -4.64 15.55
CA LEU A 35 -7.94 -4.32 14.50
C LEU A 35 -8.41 -5.56 13.72
N ALA A 36 -7.50 -6.47 13.38
CA ALA A 36 -7.82 -7.67 12.61
C ALA A 36 -8.73 -8.66 13.36
N ASN A 37 -8.61 -8.72 14.69
CA ASN A 37 -9.37 -9.66 15.52
C ASN A 37 -10.65 -9.05 16.12
N SER A 38 -10.92 -7.77 15.86
CA SER A 38 -12.08 -7.09 16.40
C SER A 38 -13.31 -7.32 15.53
N SER A 39 -14.28 -8.06 16.05
CA SER A 39 -15.64 -8.09 15.50
C SER A 39 -16.40 -6.81 15.82
N ASP A 40 -16.01 -6.10 16.87
CA ASP A 40 -16.56 -4.83 17.33
C ASP A 40 -15.42 -3.96 17.90
N LEU A 41 -15.22 -2.77 17.32
CA LEU A 41 -14.17 -1.83 17.73
C LEU A 41 -14.32 -1.34 19.19
N HIS A 42 -15.55 -1.37 19.73
CA HIS A 42 -15.85 -0.89 21.08
C HIS A 42 -15.67 -1.97 22.16
N SER A 43 -15.66 -3.26 21.78
CA SER A 43 -15.63 -4.37 22.74
C SER A 43 -14.23 -4.96 22.97
N ASN A 44 -13.22 -4.59 22.22
CA ASN A 44 -11.95 -5.28 22.22
C ASN A 44 -10.79 -4.52 22.87
N MET A 45 -10.61 -4.79 24.15
CA MET A 45 -9.30 -4.74 24.78
C MET A 45 -8.53 -6.02 24.42
N LEU A 46 -7.81 -6.05 23.31
CA LEU A 46 -6.70 -6.98 23.22
C LEU A 46 -5.72 -6.62 24.35
N LYS A 47 -5.28 -7.62 25.13
CA LYS A 47 -4.42 -7.45 26.32
C LYS A 47 -3.39 -6.32 26.13
N GLY A 48 -3.73 -5.11 26.61
CA GLY A 48 -2.84 -3.97 26.65
C GLY A 48 -2.90 -2.98 25.48
N VAL A 49 -3.90 -3.06 24.58
CA VAL A 49 -4.16 -2.02 23.56
C VAL A 49 -5.60 -1.53 23.70
N HIS A 50 -5.76 -0.21 23.87
CA HIS A 50 -7.05 0.46 23.84
C HIS A 50 -7.03 1.42 22.66
N LEU A 51 -8.04 1.31 21.77
CA LEU A 51 -8.19 2.16 20.59
C LEU A 51 -9.45 3.01 20.74
N THR A 52 -9.30 4.31 20.55
CA THR A 52 -10.43 5.23 20.40
C THR A 52 -10.51 5.63 18.93
N VAL A 53 -11.67 5.47 18.33
CA VAL A 53 -11.90 5.71 16.91
C VAL A 53 -12.83 6.90 16.72
N VAL A 54 -12.61 7.68 15.69
CA VAL A 54 -13.45 8.82 15.32
C VAL A 54 -13.94 8.62 13.88
N PRO A 55 -15.24 8.66 13.61
CA PRO A 55 -16.34 8.90 14.57
C PRO A 55 -16.58 7.71 15.52
N GLU A 56 -17.16 8.00 16.69
CA GLU A 56 -17.36 6.99 17.75
C GLU A 56 -18.32 5.86 17.37
N ASP A 57 -19.20 6.09 16.39
CA ASP A 57 -20.14 5.10 15.85
C ASP A 57 -19.52 4.19 14.76
N ALA A 58 -18.24 4.37 14.43
CA ALA A 58 -17.56 3.52 13.47
C ALA A 58 -17.51 2.07 13.97
N THR A 59 -18.09 1.15 13.19
CA THR A 59 -18.13 -0.28 13.52
C THR A 59 -16.97 -1.06 12.94
N ARG A 60 -16.30 -0.53 11.91
CA ARG A 60 -15.16 -1.16 11.23
C ARG A 60 -14.15 -0.12 10.75
N ILE A 61 -12.87 -0.47 10.85
CA ILE A 61 -11.78 0.27 10.24
C ILE A 61 -11.24 -0.57 9.08
N ARG A 62 -11.18 0.05 7.90
CA ARG A 62 -10.42 -0.53 6.77
C ARG A 62 -8.96 -0.21 7.00
N PHE A 63 -8.10 -1.19 6.88
CA PHE A 63 -6.67 -0.99 6.98
C PHE A 63 -5.90 -2.00 6.16
N ASP A 64 -4.71 -1.59 5.73
CA ASP A 64 -3.69 -2.46 5.16
C ASP A 64 -2.40 -2.35 5.96
N MET A 65 -1.59 -3.41 5.92
CA MET A 65 -0.29 -3.47 6.58
C MET A 65 0.80 -3.84 5.59
N ILE A 66 1.72 -2.91 5.38
CA ILE A 66 2.94 -3.13 4.59
C ILE A 66 4.09 -3.43 5.55
N ARG A 67 4.77 -4.53 5.33
CA ARG A 67 5.98 -4.93 6.05
C ARG A 67 7.19 -4.82 5.14
N SER A 68 8.27 -4.29 5.67
CA SER A 68 9.50 -4.05 4.89
C SER A 68 10.42 -5.26 4.75
N PHE A 69 10.18 -6.31 5.51
CA PHE A 69 11.10 -7.45 5.48
C PHE A 69 10.74 -8.41 4.34
N ASP A 70 11.60 -8.43 3.34
CA ASP A 70 11.59 -9.42 2.28
C ASP A 70 12.13 -10.75 2.83
N ARG A 71 11.25 -11.51 3.47
CA ARG A 71 11.60 -12.81 4.07
C ARG A 71 11.37 -13.94 3.07
N PRO A 72 12.22 -14.97 3.08
CA PRO A 72 11.93 -16.19 2.32
C PRO A 72 10.58 -16.78 2.76
N LEU A 73 9.77 -17.22 1.81
CA LEU A 73 8.55 -17.95 2.10
C LEU A 73 8.90 -19.27 2.79
N LEU A 74 8.38 -19.47 4.01
CA LEU A 74 8.67 -20.66 4.83
C LEU A 74 8.08 -21.95 4.27
N ASN A 75 7.12 -21.89 3.30
CA ASN A 75 6.48 -23.04 2.69
C ASN A 75 6.87 -23.18 1.21
N ALA A 76 8.06 -23.71 0.97
CA ALA A 76 8.53 -24.05 -0.39
C ALA A 76 7.57 -24.98 -1.16
N GLU A 77 6.79 -25.84 -0.48
CA GLU A 77 5.79 -26.71 -1.13
C GLU A 77 4.56 -25.96 -1.68
N MET A 78 4.16 -24.85 -1.07
CA MET A 78 3.11 -23.97 -1.62
C MET A 78 3.64 -23.21 -2.85
N VAL A 79 4.87 -22.75 -2.78
CA VAL A 79 5.55 -21.99 -3.85
C VAL A 79 5.74 -22.86 -5.10
N SER A 80 6.16 -24.12 -4.93
CA SER A 80 6.41 -25.04 -6.05
C SER A 80 5.14 -25.40 -6.84
N LYS A 81 3.96 -25.32 -6.23
CA LYS A 81 2.67 -25.56 -6.87
C LYS A 81 2.09 -24.35 -7.60
N MET A 82 2.55 -23.13 -7.31
CA MET A 82 1.94 -21.90 -7.81
C MET A 82 2.76 -21.15 -8.88
N ASN A 83 4.03 -21.13 -8.80
CA ASN A 83 4.97 -20.64 -9.84
C ASN A 83 6.38 -20.59 -9.24
N ALA A 84 7.39 -21.07 -9.96
CA ALA A 84 8.79 -21.12 -9.51
C ALA A 84 9.45 -19.73 -9.29
N SER A 85 8.72 -18.63 -9.59
CA SER A 85 9.22 -17.25 -9.51
C SER A 85 8.91 -16.52 -8.19
N LEU A 86 8.09 -17.10 -7.30
CA LEU A 86 7.75 -16.47 -6.01
C LEU A 86 8.70 -17.00 -4.92
N ALA A 87 9.69 -16.21 -4.54
CA ALA A 87 10.72 -16.61 -3.59
C ALA A 87 10.53 -15.99 -2.19
N THR A 88 9.84 -14.85 -2.10
CA THR A 88 9.79 -14.03 -0.89
C THR A 88 8.37 -13.66 -0.47
N GLU A 89 8.20 -13.20 0.78
CA GLU A 89 6.92 -12.67 1.26
C GLU A 89 6.45 -11.47 0.41
N LEU A 90 7.38 -10.66 -0.07
CA LEU A 90 7.06 -9.50 -0.91
C LEU A 90 6.58 -9.94 -2.29
N ASP A 91 7.16 -10.99 -2.90
CA ASP A 91 6.66 -11.58 -4.14
C ASP A 91 5.22 -12.10 -3.98
N TRP A 92 4.94 -12.77 -2.86
CA TRP A 92 3.61 -13.24 -2.54
C TRP A 92 2.62 -12.08 -2.36
N GLN A 93 3.02 -11.02 -1.67
CA GLN A 93 2.20 -9.82 -1.52
C GLN A 93 1.89 -9.19 -2.89
N LEU A 94 2.88 -9.05 -3.75
CA LEU A 94 2.70 -8.53 -5.11
C LEU A 94 1.76 -9.42 -5.93
N PHE A 95 1.87 -10.74 -5.81
CA PHE A 95 0.94 -11.67 -6.46
C PHE A 95 -0.51 -11.45 -6.00
N GLN A 96 -0.74 -11.28 -4.70
CA GLN A 96 -2.08 -10.99 -4.16
C GLN A 96 -2.58 -9.61 -4.63
N LEU A 97 -1.71 -8.61 -4.66
CA LEU A 97 -2.03 -7.26 -5.15
C LEU A 97 -2.39 -7.25 -6.64
N GLN A 98 -1.73 -8.07 -7.47
CA GLN A 98 -2.10 -8.25 -8.87
C GLN A 98 -3.55 -8.74 -9.01
N ARG A 99 -3.99 -9.68 -8.18
CA ARG A 99 -5.39 -10.16 -8.18
C ARG A 99 -6.36 -9.07 -7.79
N LYS A 100 -6.09 -8.34 -6.71
CA LYS A 100 -6.91 -7.19 -6.30
C LYS A 100 -6.92 -6.09 -7.36
N TYR A 101 -5.82 -5.89 -8.08
CA TYR A 101 -5.74 -4.92 -9.16
C TYR A 101 -6.63 -5.27 -10.35
N LEU A 102 -6.77 -6.56 -10.69
CA LEU A 102 -7.74 -7.00 -11.70
C LEU A 102 -9.17 -6.65 -11.29
N ASP A 103 -9.55 -6.94 -10.04
CA ASP A 103 -10.87 -6.57 -9.52
C ASP A 103 -11.07 -5.04 -9.53
N TYR A 104 -10.05 -4.26 -9.14
CA TYR A 104 -10.07 -2.80 -9.22
C TYR A 104 -10.34 -2.34 -10.66
N GLN A 105 -9.66 -2.90 -11.67
CA GLN A 105 -9.85 -2.51 -13.07
C GLN A 105 -11.27 -2.84 -13.57
N VAL A 106 -11.81 -4.00 -13.22
CA VAL A 106 -13.19 -4.39 -13.55
C VAL A 106 -14.18 -3.37 -12.96
N ASN A 107 -14.00 -3.00 -11.68
CA ASN A 107 -14.84 -2.01 -11.02
C ASN A 107 -14.76 -0.63 -11.67
N ILE A 108 -13.56 -0.16 -12.02
CA ILE A 108 -13.36 1.09 -12.75
C ILE A 108 -14.03 1.03 -14.13
N GLY A 109 -13.84 -0.06 -14.89
CA GLY A 109 -14.45 -0.27 -16.19
C GLY A 109 -15.97 -0.23 -16.13
N ASN A 110 -16.58 -0.92 -15.19
CA ASN A 110 -18.03 -0.91 -14.98
C ASN A 110 -18.56 0.49 -14.65
N ARG A 111 -17.85 1.25 -13.81
CA ARG A 111 -18.23 2.64 -13.49
C ARG A 111 -18.14 3.54 -14.70
N ILE A 112 -17.10 3.42 -15.54
CA ILE A 112 -16.94 4.18 -16.78
C ILE A 112 -18.09 3.86 -17.74
N ILE A 113 -18.39 2.59 -17.96
CA ILE A 113 -19.50 2.15 -18.84
C ILE A 113 -20.83 2.73 -18.34
N SER A 114 -21.10 2.61 -17.02
CA SER A 114 -22.33 3.14 -16.42
C SER A 114 -22.48 4.65 -16.63
N VAL A 115 -21.38 5.41 -16.46
CA VAL A 115 -21.38 6.86 -16.67
C VAL A 115 -21.61 7.21 -18.14
N LEU A 116 -20.97 6.51 -19.07
CA LEU A 116 -21.14 6.76 -20.51
C LEU A 116 -22.56 6.43 -21.01
N GLN A 117 -23.22 5.44 -20.37
CA GLN A 117 -24.59 5.04 -20.70
C GLN A 117 -25.66 5.92 -20.02
N SER A 118 -25.29 6.76 -19.05
CA SER A 118 -26.25 7.55 -18.24
C SER A 118 -26.93 8.68 -18.99
N GLY A 119 -26.44 9.06 -20.19
CA GLY A 119 -26.92 10.24 -20.91
C GLY A 119 -26.48 11.58 -20.29
N ASP A 120 -25.58 11.57 -19.31
CA ASP A 120 -25.06 12.79 -18.67
C ASP A 120 -24.23 13.60 -19.68
N PRO A 121 -24.50 14.89 -19.87
CA PRO A 121 -23.73 15.75 -20.77
C PRO A 121 -22.22 15.76 -20.44
N ASN A 122 -21.85 15.52 -19.19
CA ASN A 122 -20.46 15.48 -18.71
C ASN A 122 -19.90 14.06 -18.60
N ALA A 123 -20.54 13.05 -19.19
CA ALA A 123 -20.15 11.65 -19.09
C ALA A 123 -18.68 11.39 -19.47
N GLN A 124 -18.19 12.04 -20.52
CA GLN A 124 -16.79 11.90 -20.95
C GLN A 124 -15.80 12.43 -19.91
N GLN A 125 -16.09 13.57 -19.29
CA GLN A 125 -15.22 14.13 -18.25
C GLN A 125 -15.25 13.25 -17.00
N LYS A 126 -16.42 12.80 -16.55
CA LYS A 126 -16.57 11.88 -15.43
C LYS A 126 -15.84 10.55 -15.66
N ALA A 127 -15.87 10.02 -16.88
CA ALA A 127 -15.13 8.81 -17.25
C ALA A 127 -13.60 9.03 -17.17
N LYS A 128 -13.09 10.19 -17.58
CA LYS A 128 -11.68 10.57 -17.41
C LYS A 128 -11.32 10.66 -15.93
N ASP A 129 -12.14 11.32 -15.11
CA ASP A 129 -11.90 11.47 -13.66
C ASP A 129 -11.85 10.11 -12.94
N ILE A 130 -12.71 9.16 -13.35
CA ILE A 130 -12.71 7.79 -12.82
C ILE A 130 -11.41 7.05 -13.17
N SER A 131 -10.86 7.27 -14.37
CA SER A 131 -9.62 6.62 -14.81
C SER A 131 -8.33 7.30 -14.33
N GLU A 132 -8.43 8.54 -13.86
CA GLU A 132 -7.28 9.38 -13.50
C GLU A 132 -6.36 8.76 -12.41
N PRO A 133 -6.87 8.15 -11.32
CA PRO A 133 -6.01 7.53 -10.32
C PRO A 133 -5.11 6.43 -10.90
N LYS A 134 -5.65 5.58 -11.78
CA LYS A 134 -4.86 4.54 -12.47
C LYS A 134 -3.78 5.15 -13.35
N ARG A 135 -4.12 6.17 -14.14
CA ARG A 135 -3.16 6.87 -15.00
C ARG A 135 -2.05 7.50 -14.19
N ARG A 136 -2.41 8.21 -13.12
CA ARG A 136 -1.46 8.85 -12.20
C ARG A 136 -0.50 7.83 -11.57
N PHE A 137 -1.00 6.69 -11.10
CA PHE A 137 -0.17 5.61 -10.61
C PHE A 137 0.85 5.16 -11.66
N GLN A 138 0.42 4.95 -12.91
CA GLN A 138 1.30 4.53 -13.99
C GLN A 138 2.36 5.60 -14.31
N ASP A 139 1.99 6.87 -14.30
CA ASP A 139 2.92 7.99 -14.52
C ASP A 139 3.95 8.09 -13.39
N ILE A 140 3.53 7.90 -12.14
CA ILE A 140 4.42 7.84 -10.96
C ILE A 140 5.42 6.68 -11.12
N MET A 141 4.95 5.48 -11.46
CA MET A 141 5.84 4.31 -11.64
C MET A 141 6.88 4.55 -12.73
N ASP A 142 6.46 5.11 -13.88
CA ASP A 142 7.37 5.45 -14.99
C ASP A 142 8.42 6.49 -14.55
N SER A 143 8.01 7.48 -13.75
CA SER A 143 8.91 8.50 -13.20
C SER A 143 9.93 7.91 -12.23
N LEU A 144 9.48 7.07 -11.29
CA LEU A 144 10.37 6.43 -10.30
C LEU A 144 11.39 5.50 -10.95
N PHE A 145 11.02 4.83 -12.05
CA PHE A 145 11.87 3.84 -12.70
C PHE A 145 12.64 4.40 -13.92
N THR A 146 12.63 5.73 -14.10
CA THR A 146 13.33 6.39 -15.21
C THR A 146 14.81 6.03 -15.28
N ASP A 147 15.51 6.04 -14.15
CA ASP A 147 16.96 5.75 -14.09
C ASP A 147 17.29 4.30 -14.47
N THR A 148 16.35 3.38 -14.25
CA THR A 148 16.53 1.95 -14.62
C THR A 148 15.96 1.64 -16.00
N GLY A 149 15.36 2.61 -16.68
CA GLY A 149 14.78 2.45 -18.01
C GLY A 149 13.57 1.52 -18.08
N LYS A 150 12.93 1.24 -16.94
CA LYS A 150 11.72 0.42 -16.88
C LYS A 150 10.49 1.29 -17.06
N LYS A 151 9.50 0.81 -17.82
CA LYS A 151 8.21 1.47 -18.03
C LYS A 151 7.08 0.50 -17.79
N ILE A 152 6.00 0.99 -17.15
CA ILE A 152 4.82 0.17 -16.92
C ILE A 152 4.06 -0.07 -18.23
N VAL A 153 3.67 -1.30 -18.51
CA VAL A 153 2.90 -1.67 -19.70
C VAL A 153 1.42 -1.33 -19.47
N ARG A 154 0.91 -0.33 -20.20
CA ARG A 154 -0.44 0.24 -19.96
C ARG A 154 -1.57 -0.53 -20.62
N SER A 155 -1.26 -1.34 -21.63
CA SER A 155 -2.23 -2.11 -22.41
C SER A 155 -2.66 -3.43 -21.76
N GLU A 156 -1.96 -3.85 -20.72
CA GLU A 156 -2.21 -5.12 -20.06
C GLU A 156 -3.17 -5.00 -18.87
N ASN A 157 -3.85 -6.09 -18.56
CA ASN A 157 -4.73 -6.16 -17.42
C ASN A 157 -3.98 -6.40 -16.09
N GLU A 158 -2.82 -7.03 -16.14
CA GLU A 158 -1.92 -7.21 -15.01
C GLU A 158 -0.78 -6.18 -15.10
N ILE A 159 -0.10 -5.96 -13.99
CA ILE A 159 1.06 -5.08 -13.97
C ILE A 159 2.27 -5.81 -14.51
N TYR A 160 2.83 -5.26 -15.57
CA TYR A 160 4.09 -5.63 -16.17
C TYR A 160 4.93 -4.39 -16.43
N PHE A 161 6.22 -4.60 -16.51
CA PHE A 161 7.16 -3.57 -16.93
C PHE A 161 7.83 -3.99 -18.22
N GLU A 162 8.29 -3.03 -18.99
CA GLU A 162 9.13 -3.24 -20.16
C GLU A 162 10.49 -2.59 -19.89
N GLN A 163 11.58 -3.30 -20.21
CA GLN A 163 12.94 -2.81 -20.17
C GLN A 163 13.70 -3.36 -21.37
N MET A 164 14.28 -2.50 -22.21
CA MET A 164 15.05 -2.89 -23.41
C MET A 164 14.29 -3.84 -24.37
N GLY A 165 12.98 -3.70 -24.47
CA GLY A 165 12.13 -4.56 -25.31
C GLY A 165 11.73 -5.89 -24.67
N GLU A 166 12.17 -6.17 -23.45
CA GLU A 166 11.78 -7.36 -22.71
C GLU A 166 10.68 -7.04 -21.70
N LYS A 167 9.71 -7.96 -21.57
CA LYS A 167 8.61 -7.85 -20.60
C LYS A 167 9.06 -8.43 -19.26
N LEU A 168 8.95 -7.65 -18.20
CA LEU A 168 9.32 -8.02 -16.85
C LEU A 168 8.09 -8.19 -15.96
N LEU A 169 8.07 -9.28 -15.21
CA LEU A 169 7.11 -9.50 -14.13
C LEU A 169 7.49 -8.67 -12.89
N PRO A 170 6.53 -8.29 -12.04
CA PRO A 170 6.82 -7.59 -10.77
C PRO A 170 7.83 -8.29 -9.87
N TYR A 171 7.88 -9.61 -9.92
CA TYR A 171 8.82 -10.44 -9.13
C TYR A 171 10.28 -10.35 -9.60
N GLN A 172 10.52 -9.83 -10.79
CA GLN A 172 11.86 -9.64 -11.38
C GLN A 172 12.44 -8.26 -11.07
N LEU A 173 11.68 -7.40 -10.42
CA LEU A 173 12.12 -6.09 -9.94
C LEU A 173 13.11 -6.25 -8.77
N SER A 174 13.93 -5.22 -8.53
CA SER A 174 14.77 -5.16 -7.32
C SER A 174 13.90 -5.05 -6.05
N SER A 175 14.45 -5.37 -4.88
CA SER A 175 13.71 -5.31 -3.61
C SER A 175 13.10 -3.94 -3.35
N GLY A 176 13.84 -2.86 -3.62
CA GLY A 176 13.32 -1.49 -3.46
C GLY A 176 12.22 -1.14 -4.44
N GLU A 177 12.34 -1.57 -5.71
CA GLU A 177 11.30 -1.40 -6.73
C GLU A 177 10.03 -2.20 -6.39
N LYS A 178 10.18 -3.44 -5.92
CA LYS A 178 9.06 -4.25 -5.42
C LYS A 178 8.35 -3.58 -4.25
N GLN A 179 9.12 -3.04 -3.31
CA GLN A 179 8.58 -2.40 -2.11
C GLN A 179 7.75 -1.16 -2.46
N ILE A 180 8.29 -0.25 -3.27
CA ILE A 180 7.54 0.96 -3.68
C ILE A 180 6.33 0.60 -4.53
N LEU A 181 6.44 -0.40 -5.42
CA LEU A 181 5.32 -0.91 -6.20
C LEU A 181 4.22 -1.47 -5.29
N ALA A 182 4.57 -2.30 -4.30
CA ALA A 182 3.60 -2.88 -3.37
C ALA A 182 2.85 -1.81 -2.57
N ILE A 183 3.55 -0.78 -2.09
CA ILE A 183 2.95 0.34 -1.37
C ILE A 183 1.98 1.10 -2.27
N LEU A 184 2.43 1.61 -3.42
CA LEU A 184 1.62 2.46 -4.28
C LEU A 184 0.45 1.69 -4.91
N LEU A 185 0.63 0.40 -5.21
CA LEU A 185 -0.44 -0.45 -5.72
C LEU A 185 -1.51 -0.71 -4.65
N THR A 186 -1.12 -0.92 -3.38
CA THR A 186 -2.06 -1.02 -2.25
C THR A 186 -2.91 0.24 -2.15
N VAL A 187 -2.26 1.43 -2.23
CA VAL A 187 -2.97 2.72 -2.16
C VAL A 187 -3.94 2.92 -3.31
N LEU A 188 -3.55 2.56 -4.54
CA LEU A 188 -4.41 2.66 -5.72
C LEU A 188 -5.68 1.80 -5.61
N ILE A 189 -5.52 0.54 -5.17
CA ILE A 189 -6.60 -0.44 -5.08
C ILE A 189 -7.69 0.01 -4.10
N GLU A 190 -7.36 0.83 -3.11
CA GLU A 190 -8.31 1.40 -2.15
C GLU A 190 -9.25 2.46 -2.77
N ASP A 191 -9.04 2.84 -4.03
CA ASP A 191 -9.96 3.62 -4.87
C ASP A 191 -10.44 4.92 -4.19
N ASN A 192 -9.52 5.70 -3.67
CA ASN A 192 -9.74 6.95 -2.92
C ASN A 192 -10.66 6.82 -1.69
N LYS A 193 -10.93 5.61 -1.22
CA LYS A 193 -11.70 5.40 0.00
C LYS A 193 -10.88 5.72 1.24
N PRO A 194 -11.50 6.20 2.32
CA PRO A 194 -10.83 6.36 3.60
C PRO A 194 -10.36 5.00 4.15
N TYR A 195 -9.11 4.90 4.57
CA TYR A 195 -8.55 3.74 5.22
C TYR A 195 -7.27 4.10 5.99
N VAL A 196 -6.78 3.17 6.80
CA VAL A 196 -5.52 3.33 7.53
C VAL A 196 -4.44 2.47 6.89
N LEU A 197 -3.33 3.10 6.47
CA LEU A 197 -2.16 2.42 5.95
C LEU A 197 -1.10 2.31 7.05
N PHE A 198 -0.89 1.11 7.55
CA PHE A 198 0.20 0.81 8.45
C PHE A 198 1.44 0.38 7.66
N MET A 199 2.59 0.96 7.99
CA MET A 199 3.87 0.60 7.36
C MET A 199 4.95 0.44 8.43
N ASP A 200 5.63 -0.71 8.41
CA ASP A 200 6.73 -1.00 9.33
C ASP A 200 8.06 -0.91 8.57
N GLU A 201 8.79 0.20 8.81
CA GLU A 201 10.08 0.50 8.16
C GLU A 201 10.02 0.41 6.61
N PRO A 202 9.05 1.10 5.96
CA PRO A 202 8.79 0.95 4.53
C PRO A 202 9.98 1.35 3.65
N GLU A 203 10.90 2.12 4.20
CA GLU A 203 12.10 2.62 3.52
C GLU A 203 13.19 1.59 3.30
N MET A 204 13.12 0.43 3.94
CA MET A 204 14.13 -0.61 3.77
C MET A 204 14.28 -1.00 2.30
N SER A 205 15.52 -1.06 1.84
CA SER A 205 15.88 -1.31 0.43
C SER A 205 15.46 -0.25 -0.58
N MET A 206 14.80 0.84 -0.17
CA MET A 206 14.47 1.94 -1.07
C MET A 206 15.62 2.92 -1.26
N HIS A 207 15.72 3.46 -2.48
CA HIS A 207 16.61 4.58 -2.75
C HIS A 207 16.19 5.82 -1.91
N VAL A 208 17.19 6.59 -1.44
CA VAL A 208 16.94 7.72 -0.53
C VAL A 208 16.00 8.78 -1.11
N GLU A 209 16.03 9.02 -2.42
CA GLU A 209 15.14 9.97 -3.08
C GLU A 209 13.67 9.48 -3.09
N TRP A 210 13.44 8.19 -3.18
CA TRP A 210 12.09 7.63 -3.05
C TRP A 210 11.58 7.69 -1.61
N GLN A 211 12.47 7.52 -0.62
CA GLN A 211 12.11 7.66 0.79
C GLN A 211 11.59 9.07 1.09
N LYS A 212 12.23 10.12 0.55
CA LYS A 212 11.80 11.52 0.70
C LYS A 212 10.44 11.80 0.10
N GLN A 213 10.05 11.13 -0.97
CA GLN A 213 8.82 11.36 -1.70
C GLN A 213 7.68 10.42 -1.28
N LEU A 214 7.97 9.39 -0.47
CA LEU A 214 7.05 8.28 -0.20
C LEU A 214 5.68 8.75 0.29
N ILE A 215 5.66 9.63 1.29
CA ILE A 215 4.42 10.15 1.89
C ILE A 215 3.62 10.95 0.86
N ASP A 216 4.28 11.84 0.12
CA ASP A 216 3.64 12.67 -0.90
C ASP A 216 3.04 11.81 -2.03
N LEU A 217 3.76 10.80 -2.50
CA LEU A 217 3.28 9.88 -3.52
C LEU A 217 2.03 9.11 -3.06
N ILE A 218 2.00 8.67 -1.81
CA ILE A 218 0.84 8.02 -1.22
C ILE A 218 -0.36 8.98 -1.18
N LEU A 219 -0.16 10.21 -0.68
CA LEU A 219 -1.22 11.23 -0.58
C LEU A 219 -1.71 11.73 -1.94
N GLN A 220 -0.85 11.74 -2.96
CA GLN A 220 -1.23 12.05 -4.34
C GLN A 220 -2.17 10.99 -4.93
N LEU A 221 -1.96 9.70 -4.60
CA LEU A 221 -2.81 8.60 -5.06
C LEU A 221 -4.11 8.50 -4.27
N ASN A 222 -4.06 8.68 -2.97
CA ASN A 222 -5.25 8.66 -2.12
C ASN A 222 -5.15 9.73 -1.01
N PRO A 223 -5.79 10.89 -1.16
CA PRO A 223 -5.76 11.96 -0.16
C PRO A 223 -6.56 11.63 1.11
N ASN A 224 -7.33 10.54 1.11
CA ASN A 224 -8.19 10.13 2.22
C ASN A 224 -7.54 9.05 3.12
N VAL A 225 -6.28 8.67 2.85
CA VAL A 225 -5.55 7.72 3.68
C VAL A 225 -5.07 8.36 4.97
N GLN A 226 -5.16 7.61 6.07
CA GLN A 226 -4.40 7.90 7.29
C GLN A 226 -3.17 7.00 7.32
N ILE A 227 -1.98 7.61 7.36
CA ILE A 227 -0.70 6.91 7.37
C ILE A 227 -0.22 6.77 8.81
N ILE A 228 0.15 5.54 9.19
CA ILE A 228 0.81 5.24 10.48
C ILE A 228 2.03 4.39 10.16
N LEU A 229 3.23 4.95 10.33
CA LEU A 229 4.45 4.25 9.98
C LEU A 229 5.50 4.27 11.09
N THR A 230 6.34 3.23 11.07
CA THR A 230 7.58 3.22 11.84
C THR A 230 8.76 3.45 10.91
N THR A 231 9.77 4.15 11.34
CA THR A 231 10.97 4.40 10.53
C THR A 231 12.19 4.68 11.40
N HIS A 232 13.38 4.42 10.84
CA HIS A 232 14.63 4.96 11.34
C HIS A 232 15.24 5.96 10.36
N SER A 233 14.68 6.11 9.16
CA SER A 233 15.23 6.98 8.13
C SER A 233 14.92 8.43 8.40
N PRO A 234 15.92 9.30 8.56
CA PRO A 234 15.69 10.75 8.59
C PRO A 234 15.00 11.25 7.32
N ALA A 235 15.25 10.62 6.17
CA ALA A 235 14.71 11.03 4.89
C ALA A 235 13.17 10.91 4.82
N VAL A 236 12.58 9.97 5.53
CA VAL A 236 11.11 9.82 5.63
C VAL A 236 10.49 10.84 6.57
N ILE A 237 11.28 11.36 7.54
CA ILE A 237 10.78 12.25 8.61
C ILE A 237 10.82 13.72 8.18
N THR A 238 11.74 14.10 7.29
CA THR A 238 12.05 15.48 6.96
C THR A 238 11.18 16.10 5.87
N ASN A 239 10.12 15.44 5.45
CA ASN A 239 9.13 16.00 4.50
C ASN A 239 7.92 16.60 5.18
#